data_58ec521d95fa3f8181442ba492403737
#
_entry.id   58ec521d95fa3f8181442ba492403737
#
_cell.length_a   1.000
_cell.length_b   1.000
_cell.length_c   1.000
_cell.angle_alpha   90.00
_cell.angle_beta   90.00
_cell.angle_gamma   90.00
#
_symmetry.space_group_name_H-M   'P 1'
#
loop_
_entity.id
_entity.type
_entity.pdbx_description
1 polymer ?
#
loop_
_entity_poly.entity_id
_entity_poly.type
_entity_poly.pdbx_seq_one_letter_code
_entity_poly.pdbx_strand_id
1 'polypeptide(L)'
;GNVGTILRTAEALGFDGAALSHDCADVWSPKTLRASMGSALRLPCIIGELPGIITGLKERGFRVYGSMLDSSAAKLGTLDFPKHAAVVIGSEGAGISRETAEVCDQAVYIPISGAESLNAGAAAAILLWEISRR
;
A
#
# COMPACT_ATOMS: atom_id res chain seq x y z
N GLY A 1 -12.10 0.46 -9.13
CA GLY A 1 -12.03 1.22 -8.05
C GLY A 1 -10.72 1.55 -7.39
N ASN A 2 -10.54 0.96 -6.22
CA ASN A 2 -9.41 1.33 -5.36
C ASN A 2 -8.04 1.01 -5.97
N VAL A 3 -7.90 -0.12 -6.65
CA VAL A 3 -6.61 -0.49 -7.25
C VAL A 3 -6.18 0.58 -8.26
N GLY A 4 -7.07 0.98 -9.16
CA GLY A 4 -6.75 2.01 -10.14
C GLY A 4 -6.37 3.34 -9.49
N THR A 5 -7.13 3.76 -8.49
CA THR A 5 -6.87 5.00 -7.75
C THR A 5 -5.52 4.94 -7.04
N ILE A 6 -5.21 3.81 -6.42
CA ILE A 6 -3.94 3.64 -5.72
C ILE A 6 -2.77 3.69 -6.70
N LEU A 7 -2.88 3.03 -7.85
CA LEU A 7 -1.83 3.05 -8.87
C LEU A 7 -1.59 4.47 -9.38
N ARG A 8 -2.66 5.22 -9.64
CA ARG A 8 -2.56 6.61 -10.08
C ARG A 8 -1.84 7.46 -9.04
N THR A 9 -2.21 7.32 -7.78
CA THR A 9 -1.60 8.07 -6.69
C THR A 9 -0.12 7.72 -6.54
N ALA A 10 0.20 6.43 -6.61
CA ALA A 10 1.59 5.97 -6.48
C ALA A 10 2.46 6.54 -7.60
N GLU A 11 1.99 6.51 -8.82
CA GLU A 11 2.74 7.09 -9.94
C GLU A 11 2.91 8.60 -9.75
N ALA A 12 1.84 9.29 -9.39
CA ALA A 12 1.87 10.75 -9.21
C ALA A 12 2.86 11.17 -8.13
N LEU A 13 3.02 10.37 -7.10
CA LEU A 13 3.91 10.68 -5.98
C LEU A 13 5.32 10.11 -6.15
N GLY A 14 5.63 9.52 -7.30
CA GLY A 14 6.98 9.11 -7.62
C GLY A 14 7.40 7.75 -7.10
N PHE A 15 6.44 6.88 -6.78
CA PHE A 15 6.77 5.52 -6.38
C PHE A 15 7.25 4.71 -7.57
N ASP A 16 8.12 3.73 -7.31
CA ASP A 16 8.80 2.97 -8.34
C ASP A 16 7.99 1.81 -8.91
N GLY A 17 6.99 1.34 -8.17
CA GLY A 17 6.19 0.21 -8.63
C GLY A 17 5.15 -0.20 -7.61
N ALA A 18 4.40 -1.22 -7.95
CA ALA A 18 3.36 -1.78 -7.09
C ALA A 18 3.36 -3.30 -7.20
N ALA A 19 3.00 -3.95 -6.10
CA ALA A 19 2.79 -5.38 -6.08
C ALA A 19 1.35 -5.65 -5.67
N LEU A 20 0.70 -6.56 -6.36
CA LEU A 20 -0.69 -6.88 -6.12
C LEU A 20 -0.83 -8.36 -5.79
N SER A 21 -1.65 -8.68 -4.79
CA SER A 21 -2.00 -10.08 -4.52
C SER A 21 -2.93 -10.60 -5.60
N HIS A 22 -3.05 -11.93 -5.68
CA HIS A 22 -3.88 -12.56 -6.72
C HIS A 22 -5.35 -12.22 -6.61
N ASP A 23 -5.82 -11.85 -5.42
CA ASP A 23 -7.23 -11.51 -5.21
C ASP A 23 -7.54 -10.03 -5.43
N CYS A 24 -6.56 -9.25 -5.88
CA CYS A 24 -6.82 -7.87 -6.28
C CYS A 24 -7.63 -7.83 -7.58
N ALA A 25 -8.31 -6.71 -7.81
CA ALA A 25 -8.99 -6.47 -9.07
C ALA A 25 -7.99 -6.57 -10.23
N ASP A 26 -8.46 -7.10 -11.37
CA ASP A 26 -7.64 -7.20 -12.57
C ASP A 26 -7.17 -5.81 -13.00
N VAL A 27 -5.86 -5.60 -13.01
CA VAL A 27 -5.28 -4.29 -13.39
C VAL A 27 -5.57 -3.93 -14.85
N TRP A 28 -5.86 -4.92 -15.67
CA TRP A 28 -6.13 -4.70 -17.09
C TRP A 28 -7.62 -4.57 -17.40
N SER A 29 -8.50 -4.67 -16.39
CA SER A 29 -9.94 -4.48 -16.62
C SER A 29 -10.19 -3.03 -17.05
N PRO A 30 -11.22 -2.79 -17.91
CA PRO A 30 -11.53 -1.44 -18.33
C PRO A 30 -11.79 -0.48 -17.17
N LYS A 31 -12.42 -0.95 -16.11
CA LYS A 31 -12.71 -0.14 -14.93
C LYS A 31 -11.43 0.31 -14.23
N THR A 32 -10.47 -0.61 -14.03
CA THR A 32 -9.20 -0.29 -13.39
C THR A 32 -8.35 0.62 -14.28
N LEU A 33 -8.29 0.34 -15.57
CA LEU A 33 -7.56 1.19 -16.51
C LEU A 33 -8.08 2.62 -16.49
N ARG A 34 -9.42 2.80 -16.49
CA ARG A 34 -10.01 4.13 -16.42
C ARG A 34 -9.71 4.82 -15.10
N ALA A 35 -9.88 4.11 -13.98
CA ALA A 35 -9.64 4.67 -12.66
C ALA A 35 -8.17 5.07 -12.47
N SER A 36 -7.26 4.34 -13.10
CA SER A 36 -5.82 4.64 -12.98
C SER A 36 -5.37 5.77 -13.89
N MET A 37 -6.20 6.22 -14.81
CA MET A 37 -5.83 7.23 -15.81
C MET A 37 -4.56 6.84 -16.57
N GLY A 38 -4.41 5.54 -16.84
CA GLY A 38 -3.27 5.01 -17.57
C GLY A 38 -2.09 4.59 -16.72
N SER A 39 -2.09 4.87 -15.42
CA SER A 39 -0.97 4.49 -14.55
C SER A 39 -0.74 2.98 -14.51
N ALA A 40 -1.81 2.17 -14.66
CA ALA A 40 -1.67 0.72 -14.74
C ALA A 40 -0.79 0.28 -15.91
N LEU A 41 -0.65 1.09 -16.93
CA LEU A 41 0.19 0.80 -18.10
C LEU A 41 1.62 1.33 -17.95
N ARG A 42 1.83 2.30 -17.08
CA ARG A 42 3.13 2.98 -16.93
C ARG A 42 3.89 2.56 -15.68
N LEU A 43 3.18 2.38 -14.56
CA LEU A 43 3.81 1.99 -13.30
C LEU A 43 4.13 0.51 -13.33
N PRO A 44 5.39 0.10 -13.10
CA PRO A 44 5.69 -1.33 -13.03
C PRO A 44 4.86 -2.02 -11.95
N CYS A 45 4.14 -3.07 -12.35
CA CYS A 45 3.28 -3.83 -11.44
C CYS A 45 3.60 -5.31 -11.54
N ILE A 46 3.68 -5.98 -10.40
CA ILE A 46 3.79 -7.44 -10.35
C ILE A 46 2.62 -8.02 -9.58
N ILE A 47 2.23 -9.22 -9.94
CA ILE A 47 1.16 -9.93 -9.24
C ILE A 47 1.77 -11.20 -8.66
N GLY A 48 1.52 -11.46 -7.39
CA GLY A 48 2.07 -12.64 -6.75
C GLY A 48 1.66 -12.76 -5.29
N GLU A 49 2.34 -13.66 -4.59
CA GLU A 49 2.13 -13.87 -3.17
C GLU A 49 2.88 -12.78 -2.40
N LEU A 50 2.14 -11.93 -1.71
CA LEU A 50 2.73 -10.77 -1.03
C LEU A 50 3.78 -11.12 0.02
N PRO A 51 3.62 -12.15 0.87
CA PRO A 51 4.67 -12.45 1.84
C PRO A 51 6.03 -12.70 1.22
N GLY A 52 6.08 -13.43 0.10
CA GLY A 52 7.34 -13.66 -0.62
C GLY A 52 7.91 -12.41 -1.24
N ILE A 53 7.05 -11.58 -1.83
CA ILE A 53 7.46 -10.31 -2.42
C ILE A 53 8.02 -9.38 -1.35
N ILE A 54 7.36 -9.30 -0.21
CA ILE A 54 7.80 -8.46 0.91
C ILE A 54 9.17 -8.92 1.43
N THR A 55 9.33 -10.22 1.60
CA THR A 55 10.61 -10.78 2.04
C THR A 55 11.73 -10.40 1.06
N GLY A 56 11.46 -10.49 -0.25
CA GLY A 56 12.41 -10.08 -1.27
C GLY A 56 12.77 -8.59 -1.21
N LEU A 57 11.80 -7.74 -0.95
CA LEU A 57 12.03 -6.31 -0.78
C LEU A 57 12.91 -6.02 0.44
N LYS A 58 12.65 -6.71 1.54
CA LYS A 58 13.44 -6.54 2.76
C LYS A 58 14.89 -6.93 2.54
N GLU A 59 15.11 -8.00 1.80
CA GLU A 59 16.47 -8.45 1.44
C GLU A 59 17.21 -7.43 0.58
N ARG A 60 16.47 -6.57 -0.11
CA ARG A 60 17.03 -5.50 -0.94
C ARG A 60 17.13 -4.17 -0.20
N GLY A 61 16.92 -4.17 1.09
CA GLY A 61 17.07 -2.98 1.90
C GLY A 61 15.83 -2.13 2.09
N PHE A 62 14.67 -2.63 1.66
CA PHE A 62 13.41 -1.93 1.90
C PHE A 62 12.93 -2.18 3.33
N ARG A 63 12.35 -1.14 3.92
CA ARG A 63 11.58 -1.30 5.14
C ARG A 63 10.10 -1.30 4.77
N VAL A 64 9.37 -2.31 5.23
CA VAL A 64 7.99 -2.54 4.81
C VAL A 64 7.03 -2.27 5.96
N TYR A 65 6.08 -1.39 5.71
CA TYR A 65 5.07 -0.95 6.67
C TYR A 65 3.73 -1.55 6.31
N GLY A 66 3.00 -2.03 7.30
CA GLY A 66 1.66 -2.55 7.08
C GLY A 66 0.62 -1.60 7.66
N SER A 67 -0.36 -1.19 6.85
CA SER A 67 -1.45 -0.33 7.28
C SER A 67 -2.46 -1.16 8.06
N MET A 68 -2.37 -1.15 9.39
CA MET A 68 -3.25 -1.94 10.23
C MET A 68 -3.25 -1.41 11.66
N LEU A 69 -4.35 -1.68 12.37
CA LEU A 69 -4.45 -1.38 13.79
C LEU A 69 -4.05 -2.61 14.59
N ASP A 70 -3.02 -2.49 15.39
CA ASP A 70 -2.69 -3.47 16.42
C ASP A 70 -1.95 -2.76 17.55
N SER A 71 -1.66 -3.50 18.64
CA SER A 71 -1.06 -2.88 19.83
C SER A 71 0.35 -2.32 19.59
N SER A 72 1.03 -2.78 18.54
CA SER A 72 2.38 -2.33 18.21
C SER A 72 2.39 -1.28 17.10
N ALA A 73 1.22 -0.90 16.57
CA ALA A 73 1.16 0.02 15.44
C ALA A 73 1.60 1.42 15.85
N ALA A 74 2.43 2.02 15.01
CA ALA A 74 2.86 3.40 15.20
C ALA A 74 1.88 4.35 14.52
N LYS A 75 1.64 5.48 15.14
CA LYS A 75 0.76 6.51 14.60
C LYS A 75 1.45 7.23 13.45
N LEU A 76 0.75 7.35 12.33
CA LEU A 76 1.27 8.12 11.20
C LEU A 76 1.54 9.57 11.64
N GLY A 77 2.67 10.11 11.22
CA GLY A 77 3.11 11.43 11.66
C GLY A 77 4.17 11.37 12.75
N THR A 78 4.36 10.20 13.38
CA THR A 78 5.39 10.01 14.40
C THR A 78 6.58 9.20 13.89
N LEU A 79 6.53 8.79 12.62
CA LEU A 79 7.57 7.97 11.99
C LEU A 79 8.34 8.76 10.96
N ASP A 80 9.65 8.48 10.89
CA ASP A 80 10.48 8.92 9.77
C ASP A 80 10.66 7.75 8.83
N PHE A 81 10.19 7.90 7.60
CA PHE A 81 10.30 6.83 6.62
C PHE A 81 11.65 6.88 5.92
N PRO A 82 12.32 5.73 5.77
CA PRO A 82 13.57 5.69 5.04
C PRO A 82 13.34 5.88 3.53
N LYS A 83 14.43 6.09 2.82
CA LYS A 83 14.37 6.29 1.36
C LYS A 83 13.74 5.08 0.66
N HIS A 84 14.08 3.86 1.09
CA HIS A 84 13.55 2.64 0.50
C HIS A 84 12.44 2.10 1.41
N ALA A 85 11.25 2.61 1.20
CA ALA A 85 10.08 2.22 1.98
C ALA A 85 8.99 1.67 1.08
N ALA A 86 8.27 0.67 1.59
CA ALA A 86 7.08 0.13 0.95
C ALA A 86 5.97 0.08 1.98
N VAL A 87 4.73 0.23 1.53
CA VAL A 87 3.58 0.13 2.42
C VAL A 87 2.57 -0.85 1.83
N VAL A 88 2.01 -1.68 2.72
CA VAL A 88 0.98 -2.64 2.36
C VAL A 88 -0.37 -2.06 2.73
N ILE A 89 -1.28 -2.04 1.76
CA ILE A 89 -2.65 -1.57 1.94
C ILE A 89 -3.57 -2.79 1.91
N GLY A 90 -4.33 -2.98 2.96
CA GLY A 90 -5.25 -4.10 3.04
C GLY A 90 -6.53 -3.86 2.23
N SER A 91 -7.27 -4.94 1.97
CA SER A 91 -8.57 -4.84 1.33
C SER A 91 -9.60 -4.27 2.30
N GLU A 92 -10.66 -3.68 1.76
CA GLU A 92 -11.77 -3.22 2.58
C GLU A 92 -12.44 -4.41 3.26
N GLY A 93 -12.71 -4.28 4.53
CA GLY A 93 -13.37 -5.31 5.32
C GLY A 93 -12.43 -6.36 5.88
N ALA A 94 -11.57 -6.95 5.06
CA ALA A 94 -10.68 -8.03 5.49
C ALA A 94 -9.33 -7.52 6.02
N GLY A 95 -8.88 -6.37 5.53
CA GLY A 95 -7.58 -5.83 5.92
C GLY A 95 -6.43 -6.63 5.33
N ILE A 96 -5.29 -6.62 6.01
CA ILE A 96 -4.08 -7.33 5.61
C ILE A 96 -4.15 -8.75 6.17
N SER A 97 -3.80 -9.75 5.37
CA SER A 97 -3.79 -11.14 5.85
C SER A 97 -2.74 -11.30 6.95
N ARG A 98 -2.96 -12.31 7.79
CA ARG A 98 -2.04 -12.60 8.90
C ARG A 98 -0.63 -12.90 8.40
N GLU A 99 -0.52 -13.70 7.35
CA GLU A 99 0.78 -14.06 6.79
C GLU A 99 1.51 -12.83 6.26
N THR A 100 0.80 -11.92 5.61
CA THR A 100 1.40 -10.67 5.12
C THR A 100 1.80 -9.76 6.28
N ALA A 101 0.94 -9.63 7.29
CA ALA A 101 1.23 -8.81 8.46
C ALA A 101 2.50 -9.26 9.18
N GLU A 102 2.71 -10.56 9.28
CA GLU A 102 3.85 -11.13 10.02
C GLU A 102 5.20 -10.81 9.39
N VAL A 103 5.24 -10.56 8.08
CA VAL A 103 6.50 -10.24 7.39
C VAL A 103 6.75 -8.74 7.25
N CYS A 104 5.80 -7.91 7.62
CA CYS A 104 6.00 -6.46 7.66
C CYS A 104 6.92 -6.07 8.80
N ASP A 105 7.73 -5.03 8.61
CA ASP A 105 8.63 -4.56 9.65
C ASP A 105 7.92 -3.79 10.75
N GLN A 106 6.90 -3.02 10.39
CA GLN A 106 6.23 -2.14 11.32
C GLN A 106 4.78 -1.92 10.89
N ALA A 107 3.86 -2.04 11.82
CA ALA A 107 2.48 -1.63 11.58
C ALA A 107 2.37 -0.13 11.75
N VAL A 108 1.54 0.50 10.92
CA VAL A 108 1.28 1.93 10.97
C VAL A 108 -0.21 2.17 10.82
N TYR A 109 -0.74 3.16 11.54
CA TYR A 109 -2.16 3.50 11.43
C TYR A 109 -2.35 5.00 11.24
N ILE A 110 -3.42 5.34 10.53
CA ILE A 110 -3.83 6.74 10.35
C ILE A 110 -4.77 7.08 11.49
N PRO A 111 -4.44 8.08 12.32
CA PRO A 111 -5.35 8.47 13.40
C PRO A 111 -6.60 9.13 12.80
N ILE A 112 -7.76 8.57 13.12
CA ILE A 112 -9.04 9.10 12.66
C ILE A 112 -9.99 9.25 13.85
N SER A 113 -10.97 10.12 13.71
CA SER A 113 -12.02 10.29 14.69
C SER A 113 -13.34 10.44 13.97
N GLY A 114 -14.41 9.92 14.56
CA GLY A 114 -15.75 10.09 14.00
C GLY A 114 -16.14 9.13 12.89
N ALA A 115 -15.26 8.16 12.56
CA ALA A 115 -15.56 7.13 11.57
C ALA A 115 -14.87 5.85 11.97
N GLU A 116 -15.37 4.71 11.48
CA GLU A 116 -14.74 3.41 11.76
C GLU A 116 -13.49 3.19 10.95
N SER A 117 -13.49 3.63 9.69
CA SER A 117 -12.36 3.46 8.79
C SER A 117 -12.44 4.45 7.64
N LEU A 118 -11.35 4.56 6.89
CA LEU A 118 -11.31 5.31 5.65
C LEU A 118 -11.45 4.35 4.47
N ASN A 119 -11.95 4.86 3.35
CA ASN A 119 -11.87 4.14 2.09
C ASN A 119 -10.41 3.78 1.80
N ALA A 120 -10.17 2.58 1.24
CA ALA A 120 -8.81 2.10 1.02
C ALA A 120 -7.99 3.02 0.10
N GLY A 121 -8.63 3.58 -0.93
CA GLY A 121 -7.94 4.53 -1.80
C GLY A 121 -7.55 5.82 -1.08
N ALA A 122 -8.42 6.31 -0.20
CA ALA A 122 -8.13 7.50 0.60
C ALA A 122 -7.01 7.23 1.60
N ALA A 123 -7.06 6.09 2.28
CA ALA A 123 -6.01 5.70 3.20
C ALA A 123 -4.66 5.57 2.49
N ALA A 124 -4.66 4.95 1.31
CA ALA A 124 -3.46 4.81 0.51
C ALA A 124 -2.87 6.18 0.15
N ALA A 125 -3.71 7.12 -0.27
CA ALA A 125 -3.23 8.45 -0.65
C ALA A 125 -2.53 9.15 0.51
N ILE A 126 -3.09 9.06 1.70
CA ILE A 126 -2.50 9.67 2.89
C ILE A 126 -1.16 9.02 3.22
N LEU A 127 -1.10 7.69 3.22
CA LEU A 127 0.12 6.96 3.53
C LEU A 127 1.21 7.24 2.50
N LEU A 128 0.87 7.19 1.22
CA LEU A 128 1.83 7.41 0.14
C LEU A 128 2.37 8.84 0.16
N TRP A 129 1.52 9.81 0.47
CA TRP A 129 1.96 11.20 0.60
C TRP A 129 3.00 11.33 1.73
N GLU A 130 2.70 10.78 2.91
CA GLU A 130 3.62 10.86 4.04
C GLU A 130 4.98 10.21 3.73
N ILE A 131 4.95 9.04 3.08
CA ILE A 131 6.18 8.35 2.69
C ILE A 131 6.96 9.16 1.64
N SER A 132 6.27 9.77 0.70
CA SER A 132 6.91 10.51 -0.40
C SER A 132 7.58 11.81 0.05
N ARG A 133 7.20 12.33 1.21
CA ARG A 133 7.72 13.61 1.72
C ARG A 133 9.10 13.52 2.37
N ARG A 134 9.62 12.35 2.58
CA ARG A 134 10.88 12.17 3.27
C ARG A 134 12.07 12.80 2.55
#